data_e09b1662cbba7de17f49b0bad9b4c841
#
_entry.id   e09b1662cbba7de17f49b0bad9b4c841
#
_cell.length_a   1.000
_cell.length_b   1.000
_cell.length_c   1.000
_cell.angle_alpha   90.00
_cell.angle_beta   90.00
_cell.angle_gamma   90.00
#
_symmetry.space_group_name_H-M   'P 1'
#
loop_
_entity.id
_entity.type
_entity.pdbx_description
1 polymer ?
#
loop_
_entity_poly.entity_id
_entity_poly.type
_entity_poly.pdbx_seq_one_letter_code
_entity_poly.pdbx_strand_id
1 'polypeptide(L)'
;MNFKMIHENYNVSNLKKSLDFYEKALGLTEKRRITADDGSFIIVYVANEKSTFELELTWLRDRTEPYNLGDEEFHLAFETDDYEAAHRLHEEMRCICFENPKMGIYFIKDPDGYWLEVVPAK
;
A
#
# COMPACT_ATOMS: atom_id res chain seq x y z
N MET A 1 8.85 22.61 -19.31
CA MET A 1 8.42 21.21 -19.17
C MET A 1 7.76 21.01 -17.82
N ASN A 2 6.84 20.06 -17.75
CA ASN A 2 6.08 19.80 -16.52
C ASN A 2 6.19 18.33 -16.14
N PHE A 3 6.12 18.05 -14.82
CA PHE A 3 6.15 16.69 -14.30
C PHE A 3 4.93 16.44 -13.44
N LYS A 4 4.39 15.22 -13.53
CA LYS A 4 3.24 14.78 -12.75
C LYS A 4 3.60 13.47 -12.05
N MET A 5 3.35 13.40 -10.73
CA MET A 5 3.53 12.14 -9.99
C MET A 5 2.42 11.19 -10.40
N ILE A 6 2.78 9.98 -10.83
CA ILE A 6 1.80 9.02 -11.36
C ILE A 6 1.70 7.73 -10.56
N HIS A 7 2.80 7.23 -10.01
CA HIS A 7 2.74 6.03 -9.20
C HIS A 7 3.93 5.90 -8.26
N GLU A 8 3.77 5.08 -7.24
CA GLU A 8 4.82 4.54 -6.38
C GLU A 8 4.84 3.03 -6.61
N ASN A 9 6.02 2.41 -6.59
CA ASN A 9 6.13 0.96 -6.70
C ASN A 9 6.56 0.32 -5.39
N TYR A 10 5.88 -0.76 -5.01
CA TYR A 10 6.29 -1.64 -3.94
C TYR A 10 6.45 -3.05 -4.50
N ASN A 11 7.63 -3.63 -4.32
CA ASN A 11 7.83 -5.04 -4.63
C ASN A 11 7.22 -5.88 -3.51
N VAL A 12 6.46 -6.90 -3.88
CA VAL A 12 5.70 -7.71 -2.92
C VAL A 12 6.06 -9.19 -3.05
N SER A 13 6.09 -9.88 -1.92
CA SER A 13 6.47 -11.30 -1.86
C SER A 13 5.33 -12.23 -2.25
N ASN A 14 4.09 -11.85 -1.95
CA ASN A 14 2.90 -12.64 -2.23
C ASN A 14 1.82 -11.72 -2.81
N LEU A 15 1.67 -11.76 -4.12
CA LEU A 15 0.80 -10.83 -4.82
C LEU A 15 -0.65 -10.90 -4.35
N LYS A 16 -1.21 -12.11 -4.21
CA LYS A 16 -2.60 -12.25 -3.77
C LYS A 16 -2.81 -11.67 -2.37
N LYS A 17 -1.90 -11.95 -1.47
CA LYS A 17 -1.98 -11.45 -0.09
C LYS A 17 -1.92 -9.93 -0.06
N SER A 18 -1.05 -9.33 -0.87
CA SER A 18 -0.94 -7.88 -0.96
C SER A 18 -2.17 -7.26 -1.60
N LEU A 19 -2.70 -7.84 -2.67
CA LEU A 19 -3.92 -7.34 -3.30
C LEU A 19 -5.10 -7.38 -2.33
N ASP A 20 -5.25 -8.48 -1.59
CA ASP A 20 -6.32 -8.60 -0.59
C ASP A 20 -6.16 -7.55 0.51
N PHE A 21 -4.92 -7.31 0.95
CA PHE A 21 -4.65 -6.31 1.98
C PHE A 21 -5.03 -4.91 1.52
N TYR A 22 -4.55 -4.49 0.36
CA TYR A 22 -4.80 -3.13 -0.11
C TYR A 22 -6.27 -2.88 -0.41
N GLU A 23 -7.00 -3.89 -0.85
CA GLU A 23 -8.44 -3.75 -1.05
C GLU A 23 -9.16 -3.60 0.29
N LYS A 24 -8.87 -4.49 1.24
CA LYS A 24 -9.55 -4.49 2.54
C LYS A 24 -9.17 -3.29 3.41
N ALA A 25 -7.88 -2.97 3.46
CA ALA A 25 -7.38 -1.92 4.34
C ALA A 25 -7.66 -0.51 3.81
N LEU A 26 -7.54 -0.32 2.50
CA LEU A 26 -7.49 1.02 1.91
C LEU A 26 -8.44 1.22 0.73
N GLY A 27 -9.21 0.19 0.36
CA GLY A 27 -10.15 0.30 -0.75
C GLY A 27 -9.48 0.47 -2.10
N LEU A 28 -8.26 -0.03 -2.25
CA LEU A 28 -7.54 0.03 -3.53
C LEU A 28 -7.74 -1.27 -4.29
N THR A 29 -8.30 -1.18 -5.49
CA THR A 29 -8.58 -2.36 -6.32
C THR A 29 -7.74 -2.34 -7.58
N GLU A 30 -7.57 -3.52 -8.17
CA GLU A 30 -6.81 -3.66 -9.40
C GLU A 30 -7.45 -2.88 -10.54
N LYS A 31 -6.66 -2.03 -11.20
CA LYS A 31 -7.09 -1.26 -12.37
C LYS A 31 -6.55 -1.85 -13.66
N ARG A 32 -5.33 -2.35 -13.63
CA ARG A 32 -4.67 -2.97 -14.78
C ARG A 32 -3.49 -3.78 -14.30
N ARG A 33 -2.99 -4.67 -15.15
CA ARG A 33 -1.78 -5.44 -14.84
C ARG A 33 -0.96 -5.71 -16.09
N ILE A 34 0.30 -5.95 -15.87
CA ILE A 34 1.26 -6.35 -16.90
C ILE A 34 1.88 -7.66 -16.42
N THR A 35 1.82 -8.68 -17.27
CA THR A 35 2.42 -9.98 -16.97
C THR A 35 3.51 -10.27 -17.99
N ALA A 36 4.70 -10.67 -17.54
CA ALA A 36 5.78 -11.04 -18.43
C ALA A 36 5.37 -12.29 -19.24
N ASP A 37 5.79 -12.35 -20.51
CA ASP A 37 5.46 -13.47 -21.37
C ASP A 37 5.95 -14.81 -20.81
N ASP A 38 7.09 -14.80 -20.12
CA ASP A 38 7.65 -15.99 -19.50
C ASP A 38 7.20 -16.20 -18.04
N GLY A 39 6.29 -15.36 -17.55
CA GLY A 39 5.80 -15.45 -16.18
C GLY A 39 6.76 -14.97 -15.10
N SER A 40 7.89 -14.34 -15.49
CA SER A 40 8.93 -13.95 -14.55
C SER A 40 8.53 -12.80 -13.63
N PHE A 41 7.55 -11.99 -14.04
CA PHE A 41 7.03 -10.91 -13.18
C PHE A 41 5.56 -10.64 -13.48
N ILE A 42 4.89 -10.08 -12.49
CA ILE A 42 3.54 -9.54 -12.62
C ILE A 42 3.55 -8.17 -11.95
N ILE A 43 3.06 -7.15 -12.65
CA ILE A 43 2.90 -5.82 -12.12
C ILE A 43 1.41 -5.51 -12.08
N VAL A 44 0.88 -5.16 -10.91
CA VAL A 44 -0.53 -4.82 -10.77
C VAL A 44 -0.64 -3.39 -10.26
N TYR A 45 -1.45 -2.58 -10.93
CA TYR A 45 -1.72 -1.21 -10.49
C TYR A 45 -3.03 -1.19 -9.72
N VAL A 46 -2.96 -0.78 -8.45
CA VAL A 46 -4.15 -0.66 -7.61
C VAL A 46 -4.42 0.82 -7.33
N ALA A 47 -5.69 1.17 -7.28
CA ALA A 47 -6.14 2.54 -7.07
C ALA A 47 -7.62 2.56 -6.71
N ASN A 48 -8.12 3.75 -6.40
CA ASN A 48 -9.55 3.99 -6.26
C ASN A 48 -9.89 5.30 -7.00
N GLU A 49 -11.13 5.73 -6.91
CA GLU A 49 -11.62 6.89 -7.65
C GLU A 49 -11.27 8.23 -6.99
N LYS A 50 -10.61 8.22 -5.83
CA LYS A 50 -10.32 9.43 -5.07
C LYS A 50 -9.10 10.18 -5.57
N SER A 51 -8.22 9.52 -6.32
CA SER A 51 -7.07 10.19 -6.92
C SER A 51 -6.67 9.50 -8.23
N THR A 52 -5.83 10.16 -9.02
CA THR A 52 -5.29 9.59 -10.26
C THR A 52 -3.96 8.87 -10.02
N PHE A 53 -3.41 8.99 -8.82
CA PHE A 53 -2.16 8.33 -8.45
C PHE A 53 -2.42 6.85 -8.21
N GLU A 54 -1.51 6.01 -8.68
CA GLU A 54 -1.64 4.56 -8.57
C GLU A 54 -0.52 3.97 -7.72
N LEU A 55 -0.81 2.89 -7.01
CA LEU A 55 0.21 2.10 -6.34
C LEU A 55 0.51 0.89 -7.24
N GLU A 56 1.77 0.77 -7.63
CA GLU A 56 2.24 -0.33 -8.48
C GLU A 56 2.80 -1.42 -7.57
N LEU A 57 2.24 -2.63 -7.66
CA LEU A 57 2.71 -3.78 -6.90
C LEU A 57 3.41 -4.72 -7.86
N THR A 58 4.70 -4.94 -7.64
CA THR A 58 5.52 -5.79 -8.51
C THR A 58 5.86 -7.10 -7.82
N TRP A 59 5.47 -8.20 -8.43
CA TRP A 59 5.81 -9.54 -7.97
C TRP A 59 6.83 -10.17 -8.92
N LEU A 60 7.92 -10.72 -8.35
CA LEU A 60 8.98 -11.37 -9.09
C LEU A 60 9.00 -12.85 -8.75
N ARG A 61 8.75 -13.71 -9.76
CA ARG A 61 8.66 -15.17 -9.57
C ARG A 61 9.88 -15.76 -8.87
N ASP A 62 11.07 -15.30 -9.23
CA ASP A 62 12.31 -15.92 -8.76
C ASP A 62 12.87 -15.27 -7.49
N ARG A 63 12.19 -14.29 -6.93
CA ARG A 63 12.58 -13.69 -5.66
C ARG A 63 12.02 -14.51 -4.51
N THR A 64 12.90 -15.12 -3.72
CA THR A 64 12.51 -15.96 -2.58
C THR A 64 12.81 -15.33 -1.22
N GLU A 65 13.67 -14.32 -1.19
CA GLU A 65 14.05 -13.65 0.06
C GLU A 65 13.09 -12.49 0.36
N PRO A 66 12.84 -12.20 1.65
CA PRO A 66 12.08 -11.00 2.02
C PRO A 66 12.77 -9.75 1.50
N TYR A 67 11.98 -8.70 1.24
CA TYR A 67 12.53 -7.42 0.85
C TYR A 67 13.12 -6.70 2.05
N ASN A 68 14.29 -6.13 1.86
CA ASN A 68 14.96 -5.35 2.90
C ASN A 68 14.53 -3.90 2.76
N LEU A 69 13.76 -3.42 3.73
CA LEU A 69 13.23 -2.06 3.72
C LEU A 69 14.12 -1.06 4.49
N GLY A 70 15.33 -1.49 4.84
CA GLY A 70 16.28 -0.64 5.55
C GLY A 70 15.76 -0.24 6.92
N ASP A 71 15.88 1.03 7.26
CA ASP A 71 15.43 1.54 8.56
C ASP A 71 13.92 1.77 8.61
N GLU A 72 13.19 1.48 7.54
CA GLU A 72 11.74 1.67 7.44
C GLU A 72 11.30 3.11 7.71
N GLU A 73 12.12 4.08 7.29
CA GLU A 73 11.85 5.50 7.53
C GLU A 73 11.17 6.19 6.35
N PHE A 74 10.55 5.44 5.47
CA PHE A 74 9.77 5.97 4.37
C PHE A 74 8.35 5.42 4.44
N HIS A 75 7.40 6.16 3.90
CA HIS A 75 6.00 5.72 3.90
C HIS A 75 5.20 6.42 2.83
N LEU A 76 4.05 5.85 2.51
CA LEU A 76 3.05 6.45 1.64
C LEU A 76 1.85 6.82 2.51
N ALA A 77 1.32 8.03 2.34
CA ALA A 77 0.25 8.53 3.19
C ALA A 77 -1.10 8.48 2.48
N PHE A 78 -2.13 8.19 3.26
CA PHE A 78 -3.52 8.12 2.82
C PHE A 78 -4.37 9.00 3.72
N GLU A 79 -5.22 9.82 3.11
CA GLU A 79 -6.18 10.63 3.83
C GLU A 79 -7.52 9.88 3.89
N THR A 80 -8.18 9.90 5.04
CA THR A 80 -9.49 9.27 5.19
C THR A 80 -10.51 10.31 5.65
N ASP A 81 -11.74 10.16 5.16
CA ASP A 81 -12.86 11.00 5.58
C ASP A 81 -13.57 10.44 6.82
N ASP A 82 -13.18 9.27 7.30
CA ASP A 82 -13.72 8.68 8.53
C ASP A 82 -12.59 8.01 9.32
N TYR A 83 -11.87 8.84 10.04
CA TYR A 83 -10.69 8.42 10.80
C TYR A 83 -11.02 7.33 11.84
N GLU A 84 -12.12 7.49 12.57
CA GLU A 84 -12.47 6.53 13.63
C GLU A 84 -12.82 5.16 13.05
N ALA A 85 -13.58 5.13 11.96
CA ALA A 85 -13.93 3.87 11.29
C ALA A 85 -12.69 3.20 10.70
N ALA A 86 -11.80 3.99 10.09
CA ALA A 86 -10.54 3.48 9.55
C ALA A 86 -9.70 2.85 10.66
N HIS A 87 -9.58 3.53 11.79
CA HIS A 87 -8.79 3.02 12.92
C HIS A 87 -9.36 1.70 13.44
N ARG A 88 -10.69 1.60 13.59
CA ARG A 88 -11.33 0.36 14.03
C ARG A 88 -11.05 -0.79 13.06
N LEU A 89 -11.15 -0.53 11.76
CA LEU A 89 -10.88 -1.53 10.74
C LEU A 89 -9.44 -2.04 10.84
N HIS A 90 -8.50 -1.11 10.91
CA HIS A 90 -7.08 -1.48 10.95
C HIS A 90 -6.68 -2.15 12.25
N GLU A 91 -7.36 -1.80 13.34
CA GLU A 91 -7.17 -2.48 14.62
C GLU A 91 -7.67 -3.93 14.54
N GLU A 92 -8.84 -4.15 13.93
CA GLU A 92 -9.38 -5.50 13.72
C GLU A 92 -8.48 -6.33 12.81
N MET A 93 -7.88 -5.70 11.81
CA MET A 93 -6.94 -6.36 10.91
C MET A 93 -5.57 -6.61 11.57
N ARG A 94 -5.33 -6.03 12.74
CA ARG A 94 -4.08 -6.14 13.50
C ARG A 94 -2.88 -5.66 12.68
N CYS A 95 -3.07 -4.63 11.89
CA CYS A 95 -2.00 -4.09 11.03
C CYS A 95 -1.46 -2.74 11.51
N ILE A 96 -2.00 -2.16 12.57
CA ILE A 96 -1.47 -0.89 13.11
C ILE A 96 -0.09 -1.16 13.72
N CYS A 97 0.91 -0.39 13.31
CA CYS A 97 2.28 -0.55 13.81
C CYS A 97 2.77 0.63 14.62
N PHE A 98 2.15 1.80 14.49
CA PHE A 98 2.54 2.97 15.26
C PHE A 98 1.39 3.96 15.32
N GLU A 99 1.23 4.60 16.48
CA GLU A 99 0.21 5.62 16.67
C GLU A 99 0.85 6.90 17.18
N ASN A 100 0.40 8.03 16.66
CA ASN A 100 0.83 9.35 17.12
C ASN A 100 -0.41 10.16 17.50
N PRO A 101 -0.91 10.00 18.75
CA PRO A 101 -2.14 10.69 19.18
C PRO A 101 -2.03 12.20 19.17
N LYS A 102 -0.83 12.75 19.37
CA LYS A 102 -0.62 14.21 19.35
C LYS A 102 -0.92 14.80 17.98
N MET A 103 -0.51 14.11 16.92
CA MET A 103 -0.76 14.56 15.56
C MET A 103 -2.09 14.02 15.02
N GLY A 104 -2.73 13.08 15.73
CA GLY A 104 -3.97 12.47 15.26
C GLY A 104 -3.78 11.61 14.03
N ILE A 105 -2.67 10.88 13.96
CA ILE A 105 -2.35 10.01 12.83
C ILE A 105 -1.88 8.66 13.34
N TYR A 106 -1.91 7.66 12.46
CA TYR A 106 -1.31 6.35 12.76
C TYR A 106 -0.76 5.71 11.50
N PHE A 107 0.00 4.64 11.69
CA PHE A 107 0.62 3.90 10.61
C PHE A 107 0.18 2.44 10.66
N ILE A 108 0.02 1.85 9.48
CA ILE A 108 -0.23 0.42 9.33
C ILE A 108 0.91 -0.17 8.51
N LYS A 109 1.10 -1.50 8.64
CA LYS A 109 2.06 -2.23 7.82
C LYS A 109 1.33 -3.14 6.85
N ASP A 110 1.80 -3.16 5.61
CA ASP A 110 1.32 -4.11 4.63
C ASP A 110 1.98 -5.49 4.84
N PRO A 111 1.62 -6.53 4.07
CA PRO A 111 2.20 -7.86 4.28
C PRO A 111 3.71 -7.97 4.15
N ASP A 112 4.36 -7.05 3.44
CA ASP A 112 5.81 -7.03 3.30
C ASP A 112 6.50 -6.08 4.28
N GLY A 113 5.73 -5.37 5.11
CA GLY A 113 6.27 -4.45 6.11
C GLY A 113 6.37 -3.01 5.67
N TYR A 114 5.83 -2.64 4.52
CA TYR A 114 5.79 -1.24 4.09
C TYR A 114 4.87 -0.45 5.02
N TRP A 115 5.35 0.70 5.46
CA TRP A 115 4.60 1.58 6.34
C TRP A 115 3.67 2.47 5.52
N LEU A 116 2.42 2.54 5.94
CA LEU A 116 1.39 3.34 5.30
C LEU A 116 0.78 4.24 6.37
N GLU A 117 0.81 5.55 6.13
CA GLU A 117 0.28 6.52 7.10
C GLU A 117 -1.19 6.79 6.81
N VAL A 118 -1.99 6.89 7.87
CA VAL A 118 -3.39 7.26 7.76
C VAL A 118 -3.59 8.59 8.47
N VAL A 119 -4.08 9.57 7.72
CA VAL A 119 -4.33 10.91 8.24
C VAL A 119 -5.79 11.29 8.03
N PRO A 120 -6.38 12.08 8.94
CA PRO A 120 -7.75 12.53 8.74
C PRO A 120 -7.82 13.63 7.68
N ALA A 121 -8.91 13.64 6.93
CA ALA A 121 -9.19 14.71 5.99
C ALA A 121 -9.43 16.01 6.74
N LYS A 122 -9.02 17.09 6.17
CA LYS A 122 -9.20 18.43 6.75
C LYS A 122 -10.53 19.03 6.40
#